data_47664d21d2788c6ada16297c2896cc78
#
_entry.id   47664d21d2788c6ada16297c2896cc78
#
_cell.length_a   1.000
_cell.length_b   1.000
_cell.length_c   1.000
_cell.angle_alpha   90.00
_cell.angle_beta   90.00
_cell.angle_gamma   90.00
#
_symmetry.space_group_name_H-M   'P 1'
#
loop_
_entity.id
_entity.type
_entity.pdbx_description
1 polymer ?
#
loop_
_entity_poly.entity_id
_entity_poly.type
_entity_poly.pdbx_seq_one_letter_code
_entity_poly.pdbx_strand_id
1 'polypeptide(L)'
;MKNCLARFRKNDEGSAPVIEFVVMVPLIFSTFIMSVELGIYSMRQMFLDRGLDMVTREIRLNTGTVGDHATLKDMVCEASGFLPECKEKLKLEMITVDPRNFAELDPQPDCIDTKLGVTPVRGWDLGREHELMMLRACYKFDPLFPTTGLGLAFAKDGSGEVAMISLSVFVQEPG
;
A
#
# COMPACT_ATOMS: atom_id res chain seq x y z
N MET A 1 2.70 38.63 51.02
CA MET A 1 2.38 38.15 49.67
C MET A 1 3.25 38.82 48.57
N LYS A 2 3.59 40.11 48.60
CA LYS A 2 4.42 40.80 47.58
C LYS A 2 5.82 40.21 47.41
N ASN A 3 6.45 39.69 48.47
CA ASN A 3 7.83 39.15 48.42
C ASN A 3 7.93 37.77 47.76
N CYS A 4 6.85 36.99 47.75
CA CYS A 4 6.82 35.69 47.09
C CYS A 4 6.80 35.80 45.57
N LEU A 5 6.00 36.72 45.03
CA LEU A 5 5.93 37.07 43.63
C LEU A 5 7.22 37.66 43.07
N ALA A 6 7.93 38.49 43.87
CA ALA A 6 9.20 39.04 43.51
C ALA A 6 10.33 37.98 43.40
N ARG A 7 10.26 36.94 44.21
CA ARG A 7 11.20 35.82 44.21
C ARG A 7 10.96 34.87 43.04
N PHE A 8 9.70 34.68 42.61
CA PHE A 8 9.33 33.90 41.40
C PHE A 8 9.82 34.62 40.13
N ARG A 9 9.82 35.94 40.08
CA ARG A 9 10.23 36.73 38.94
C ARG A 9 11.76 36.82 38.77
N LYS A 10 12.53 36.41 39.78
CA LYS A 10 14.00 36.49 39.84
C LYS A 10 14.70 35.13 39.71
N ASN A 11 13.92 34.03 39.67
CA ASN A 11 14.44 32.66 39.54
C ASN A 11 14.30 32.23 38.08
N ASP A 12 15.39 32.27 37.34
CA ASP A 12 15.50 31.77 35.95
C ASP A 12 15.65 30.23 35.86
N GLU A 13 15.74 29.55 37.01
CA GLU A 13 15.95 28.10 37.08
C GLU A 13 14.78 27.24 36.58
N GLY A 14 13.57 27.82 36.50
CA GLY A 14 12.36 27.11 36.03
C GLY A 14 12.21 27.09 34.51
N SER A 15 12.97 27.90 33.75
CA SER A 15 12.76 28.02 32.29
C SER A 15 13.56 26.99 31.48
N ALA A 16 14.69 26.52 31.97
CA ALA A 16 15.53 25.55 31.27
C ALA A 16 14.82 24.23 30.95
N PRO A 17 14.18 23.51 31.91
CA PRO A 17 13.47 22.26 31.61
C PRO A 17 12.25 22.44 30.70
N VAL A 18 11.61 23.63 30.73
CA VAL A 18 10.48 23.92 29.84
C VAL A 18 10.95 24.09 28.40
N ILE A 19 12.09 24.75 28.17
CA ILE A 19 12.66 24.92 26.84
C ILE A 19 13.11 23.56 26.28
N GLU A 20 13.77 22.74 27.10
CA GLU A 20 14.17 21.39 26.74
C GLU A 20 12.98 20.53 26.33
N PHE A 21 11.90 20.58 27.11
CA PHE A 21 10.65 19.86 26.81
C PHE A 21 10.03 20.35 25.48
N VAL A 22 9.92 21.64 25.25
CA VAL A 22 9.34 22.23 24.03
C VAL A 22 10.12 21.85 22.77
N VAL A 23 11.43 21.66 22.88
CA VAL A 23 12.26 21.24 21.74
C VAL A 23 12.20 19.73 21.53
N MET A 24 12.21 18.93 22.61
CA MET A 24 12.22 17.47 22.52
C MET A 24 10.88 16.87 22.14
N VAL A 25 9.77 17.41 22.60
CA VAL A 25 8.43 16.87 22.34
C VAL A 25 8.10 16.80 20.86
N PRO A 26 8.25 17.85 20.04
CA PRO A 26 7.97 17.77 18.60
C PRO A 26 8.82 16.71 17.91
N LEU A 27 10.08 16.54 18.31
CA LEU A 27 11.00 15.57 17.72
C LEU A 27 10.57 14.13 18.04
N ILE A 28 10.20 13.85 19.28
CA ILE A 28 9.72 12.54 19.71
C ILE A 28 8.38 12.21 19.03
N PHE A 29 7.44 13.18 19.00
CA PHE A 29 6.15 12.98 18.36
C PHE A 29 6.27 12.79 16.84
N SER A 30 7.16 13.51 16.16
CA SER A 30 7.36 13.33 14.72
C SER A 30 7.90 11.93 14.40
N THR A 31 8.87 11.43 15.16
CA THR A 31 9.39 10.07 14.96
C THR A 31 8.34 9.00 15.28
N PHE A 32 7.53 9.22 16.31
CA PHE A 32 6.43 8.31 16.64
C PHE A 32 5.37 8.24 15.54
N ILE A 33 4.93 9.39 15.02
CA ILE A 33 3.96 9.46 13.91
C ILE A 33 4.50 8.75 12.67
N MET A 34 5.77 8.97 12.30
CA MET A 34 6.41 8.28 11.18
C MET A 34 6.46 6.76 11.39
N SER A 35 6.73 6.31 12.61
CA SER A 35 6.76 4.88 12.94
C SER A 35 5.38 4.23 12.82
N VAL A 36 4.33 4.90 13.27
CA VAL A 36 2.94 4.42 13.14
C VAL A 36 2.54 4.33 11.67
N GLU A 37 2.84 5.34 10.87
CA GLU A 37 2.51 5.34 9.44
C GLU A 37 3.25 4.23 8.68
N LEU A 38 4.53 4.03 8.97
CA LEU A 38 5.31 2.93 8.39
C LEU A 38 4.75 1.56 8.81
N GLY A 39 4.33 1.42 10.06
CA GLY A 39 3.70 0.20 10.56
C GLY A 39 2.41 -0.14 9.82
N ILE A 40 1.54 0.84 9.62
CA ILE A 40 0.28 0.66 8.88
C ILE A 40 0.55 0.34 7.41
N TYR A 41 1.50 1.04 6.78
CA TYR A 41 1.93 0.75 5.42
C TYR A 41 2.41 -0.70 5.28
N SER A 42 3.34 -1.12 6.14
CA SER A 42 3.90 -2.48 6.12
C SER A 42 2.83 -3.54 6.37
N MET A 43 1.89 -3.27 7.26
CA MET A 43 0.77 -4.17 7.54
C MET A 43 -0.14 -4.33 6.31
N ARG A 44 -0.52 -3.24 5.65
CA ARG A 44 -1.32 -3.28 4.43
C ARG A 44 -0.61 -4.05 3.31
N GLN A 45 0.70 -3.81 3.12
CA GLN A 45 1.50 -4.53 2.14
C GLN A 45 1.49 -6.04 2.42
N MET A 46 1.71 -6.45 3.66
CA MET A 46 1.69 -7.86 4.05
C MET A 46 0.33 -8.53 3.78
N PHE A 47 -0.77 -7.84 4.03
CA PHE A 47 -2.10 -8.37 3.75
C PHE A 47 -2.39 -8.45 2.26
N LEU A 48 -1.94 -7.47 1.46
CA LEU A 48 -2.06 -7.50 0.01
C LEU A 48 -1.25 -8.67 -0.58
N ASP A 49 0.00 -8.83 -0.15
CA ASP A 49 0.89 -9.92 -0.59
C ASP A 49 0.30 -11.28 -0.24
N ARG A 50 -0.23 -11.42 0.97
CA ARG A 50 -0.90 -12.64 1.41
C ARG A 50 -2.14 -12.96 0.57
N GLY A 51 -2.99 -11.95 0.32
CA GLY A 51 -4.19 -12.13 -0.50
C GLY A 51 -3.84 -12.56 -1.92
N LEU A 52 -2.84 -11.93 -2.50
CA LEU A 52 -2.35 -12.26 -3.83
C LEU A 52 -1.76 -13.68 -3.90
N ASP A 53 -0.97 -14.09 -2.91
CA ASP A 53 -0.38 -15.44 -2.85
C ASP A 53 -1.44 -16.54 -2.74
N MET A 54 -2.46 -16.33 -1.91
CA MET A 54 -3.58 -17.28 -1.77
C MET A 54 -4.34 -17.46 -3.08
N VAL A 55 -4.65 -16.36 -3.77
CA VAL A 55 -5.37 -16.40 -5.04
C VAL A 55 -4.49 -16.96 -6.16
N THR A 56 -3.21 -16.63 -6.18
CA THR A 56 -2.26 -17.22 -7.15
C THR A 56 -2.22 -18.75 -7.03
N ARG A 57 -2.25 -19.28 -5.83
CA ARG A 57 -2.36 -20.73 -5.62
C ARG A 57 -3.62 -21.32 -6.22
N GLU A 58 -4.75 -20.67 -6.03
CA GLU A 58 -6.03 -21.13 -6.56
C GLU A 58 -6.02 -21.12 -8.10
N ILE A 59 -5.53 -20.03 -8.71
CA ILE A 59 -5.38 -19.90 -10.16
C ILE A 59 -4.50 -21.01 -10.73
N ARG A 60 -3.37 -21.26 -10.07
CA ARG A 60 -2.38 -22.23 -10.52
C ARG A 60 -2.91 -23.68 -10.52
N LEU A 61 -3.76 -24.04 -9.56
CA LEU A 61 -4.29 -25.38 -9.39
C LEU A 61 -5.58 -25.64 -10.21
N ASN A 62 -6.28 -24.60 -10.63
CA ASN A 62 -7.57 -24.67 -11.29
C ASN A 62 -7.52 -24.09 -12.70
N THR A 63 -6.58 -24.55 -13.52
CA THR A 63 -6.41 -24.10 -14.90
C THR A 63 -7.71 -24.21 -15.70
N GLY A 64 -8.13 -23.12 -16.33
CA GLY A 64 -9.31 -23.08 -17.17
C GLY A 64 -10.66 -22.94 -16.45
N THR A 65 -10.71 -23.02 -15.13
CA THR A 65 -11.94 -22.83 -14.33
C THR A 65 -11.94 -21.53 -13.54
N VAL A 66 -10.82 -20.81 -13.56
CA VAL A 66 -10.67 -19.55 -12.81
C VAL A 66 -11.57 -18.49 -13.41
N GLY A 67 -12.31 -17.82 -12.53
CA GLY A 67 -13.28 -16.79 -12.87
C GLY A 67 -12.71 -15.58 -13.61
N ASP A 68 -13.60 -14.71 -13.98
CA ASP A 68 -13.28 -13.44 -14.59
C ASP A 68 -12.49 -12.52 -13.61
N HIS A 69 -12.01 -11.40 -14.13
CA HIS A 69 -11.28 -10.39 -13.37
C HIS A 69 -12.01 -9.96 -12.09
N ALA A 70 -13.34 -9.81 -12.13
CA ALA A 70 -14.11 -9.36 -10.99
C ALA A 70 -14.13 -10.40 -9.86
N THR A 71 -14.29 -11.68 -10.21
CA THR A 71 -14.25 -12.79 -9.25
C THR A 71 -12.89 -12.88 -8.55
N LEU A 72 -11.80 -12.81 -9.31
CA LEU A 72 -10.45 -12.87 -8.73
C LEU A 72 -10.14 -11.66 -7.85
N LYS A 73 -10.58 -10.48 -8.25
CA LYS A 73 -10.48 -9.28 -7.43
C LYS A 73 -11.21 -9.44 -6.09
N ASP A 74 -12.42 -9.98 -6.10
CA ASP A 74 -13.18 -10.26 -4.89
C ASP A 74 -12.48 -11.28 -3.99
N MET A 75 -11.90 -12.33 -4.57
CA MET A 75 -11.12 -13.33 -3.83
C MET A 75 -9.87 -12.72 -3.17
N VAL A 76 -9.13 -11.86 -3.89
CA VAL A 76 -7.96 -11.17 -3.30
C VAL A 76 -8.40 -10.28 -2.15
N CYS A 77 -9.48 -9.52 -2.30
CA CYS A 77 -9.98 -8.64 -1.25
C CYS A 77 -10.47 -9.41 -0.02
N GLU A 78 -11.12 -10.54 -0.21
CA GLU A 78 -11.56 -11.42 0.88
C GLU A 78 -10.38 -12.04 1.63
N ALA A 79 -9.40 -12.55 0.89
CA ALA A 79 -8.20 -13.15 1.45
C ALA A 79 -7.29 -12.14 2.16
N SER A 80 -7.26 -10.90 1.69
CA SER A 80 -6.48 -9.81 2.29
C SER A 80 -7.07 -9.32 3.61
N GLY A 81 -8.38 -9.31 3.79
CA GLY A 81 -9.10 -9.05 5.05
C GLY A 81 -8.94 -7.67 5.68
N PHE A 82 -7.85 -6.96 5.47
CA PHE A 82 -7.50 -5.69 6.14
C PHE A 82 -7.24 -4.51 5.18
N LEU A 83 -7.75 -4.57 3.96
CA LEU A 83 -7.62 -3.48 2.99
C LEU A 83 -8.92 -2.68 2.92
N PRO A 84 -8.97 -1.44 3.43
CA PRO A 84 -10.15 -0.59 3.33
C PRO A 84 -10.53 -0.34 1.88
N GLU A 85 -11.83 -0.41 1.56
CA GLU A 85 -12.35 -0.13 0.20
C GLU A 85 -11.63 -0.95 -0.89
N CYS A 86 -11.24 -2.19 -0.56
CA CYS A 86 -10.41 -3.02 -1.44
C CYS A 86 -11.04 -3.19 -2.81
N LYS A 87 -12.34 -3.50 -2.88
CA LYS A 87 -13.05 -3.71 -4.15
C LYS A 87 -13.08 -2.48 -5.05
N GLU A 88 -12.94 -1.31 -4.49
CA GLU A 88 -12.97 -0.04 -5.22
C GLU A 88 -11.57 0.44 -5.61
N LYS A 89 -10.58 0.14 -4.74
CA LYS A 89 -9.20 0.65 -4.85
C LYS A 89 -8.20 -0.36 -5.38
N LEU A 90 -8.57 -1.64 -5.49
CA LEU A 90 -7.71 -2.70 -6.02
C LEU A 90 -7.92 -2.87 -7.51
N LYS A 91 -6.84 -2.96 -8.27
CA LYS A 91 -6.81 -3.41 -9.65
C LYS A 91 -5.86 -4.58 -9.81
N LEU A 92 -6.27 -5.56 -10.59
CA LEU A 92 -5.47 -6.72 -10.94
C LEU A 92 -5.10 -6.65 -12.43
N GLU A 93 -3.89 -7.07 -12.74
CA GLU A 93 -3.39 -7.26 -14.09
C GLU A 93 -2.78 -8.67 -14.14
N MET A 94 -3.20 -9.46 -15.13
CA MET A 94 -2.67 -10.80 -15.34
C MET A 94 -2.22 -10.92 -16.80
N ILE A 95 -0.95 -11.21 -17.00
CA ILE A 95 -0.32 -11.27 -18.32
C ILE A 95 0.56 -12.49 -18.46
N THR A 96 0.65 -13.01 -19.68
CA THR A 96 1.60 -14.05 -20.04
C THR A 96 2.98 -13.42 -20.25
N VAL A 97 4.01 -14.05 -19.68
CA VAL A 97 5.40 -13.56 -19.75
C VAL A 97 6.24 -14.53 -20.55
N ASP A 98 6.94 -14.02 -21.55
CA ASP A 98 7.99 -14.80 -22.22
C ASP A 98 9.25 -14.81 -21.35
N PRO A 99 9.68 -15.97 -20.80
CA PRO A 99 10.86 -16.07 -19.96
C PRO A 99 12.17 -15.71 -20.70
N ARG A 100 12.14 -15.60 -22.01
CA ARG A 100 13.29 -15.22 -22.83
C ARG A 100 13.31 -13.75 -23.23
N ASN A 101 12.18 -13.07 -23.11
CA ASN A 101 12.03 -11.67 -23.51
C ASN A 101 11.21 -10.87 -22.47
N PHE A 102 11.84 -10.55 -21.34
CA PHE A 102 11.22 -9.71 -20.29
C PHE A 102 11.10 -8.22 -20.68
N ALA A 103 11.60 -7.80 -21.82
CA ALA A 103 11.66 -6.39 -22.21
C ALA A 103 10.30 -5.79 -22.59
N GLU A 104 9.28 -6.59 -22.77
CA GLU A 104 7.93 -6.12 -23.15
C GLU A 104 7.02 -5.81 -21.96
N LEU A 105 7.51 -6.03 -20.74
CA LEU A 105 6.72 -5.74 -19.54
C LEU A 105 6.64 -4.23 -19.29
N ASP A 106 5.42 -3.70 -19.24
CA ASP A 106 5.23 -2.31 -18.82
C ASP A 106 5.75 -2.14 -17.37
N PRO A 107 6.74 -1.29 -17.14
CA PRO A 107 7.28 -1.06 -15.80
C PRO A 107 6.27 -0.42 -14.86
N GLN A 108 5.22 0.22 -15.39
CA GLN A 108 4.19 0.84 -14.59
C GLN A 108 2.97 -0.08 -14.46
N PRO A 109 2.56 -0.42 -13.24
CA PRO A 109 1.34 -1.20 -13.02
C PRO A 109 0.11 -0.38 -13.41
N ASP A 110 -0.89 -1.08 -13.92
CA ASP A 110 -2.18 -0.47 -14.17
C ASP A 110 -2.94 -0.30 -12.85
N CYS A 111 -3.11 0.93 -12.40
CA CYS A 111 -3.80 1.27 -11.15
C CYS A 111 -5.14 1.98 -11.45
N ILE A 112 -6.10 1.87 -10.53
CA ILE A 112 -7.36 2.58 -10.64
C ILE A 112 -7.11 4.09 -10.52
N ASP A 113 -7.67 4.87 -11.44
CA ASP A 113 -7.79 6.31 -11.24
C ASP A 113 -9.16 6.60 -10.62
N THR A 114 -9.15 6.85 -9.31
CA THR A 114 -10.38 7.10 -8.54
C THR A 114 -11.10 8.39 -8.95
N LYS A 115 -10.42 9.33 -9.59
CA LYS A 115 -11.04 10.57 -10.09
C LYS A 115 -11.72 10.43 -11.43
N LEU A 116 -11.20 9.58 -12.31
CA LEU A 116 -11.70 9.47 -13.67
C LEU A 116 -12.85 8.47 -13.81
N GLY A 117 -13.10 7.63 -12.82
CA GLY A 117 -14.15 6.61 -12.83
C GLY A 117 -14.04 5.60 -13.99
N VAL A 118 -13.00 5.72 -14.82
CA VAL A 118 -12.73 4.84 -15.95
C VAL A 118 -11.51 4.00 -15.60
N THR A 119 -11.72 2.70 -15.51
CA THR A 119 -10.65 1.73 -15.28
C THR A 119 -10.46 0.92 -16.56
N PRO A 120 -9.58 1.32 -17.46
CA PRO A 120 -9.26 0.47 -18.61
C PRO A 120 -8.70 -0.84 -18.09
N VAL A 121 -9.28 -1.95 -18.52
CA VAL A 121 -8.73 -3.27 -18.27
C VAL A 121 -7.60 -3.46 -19.27
N ARG A 122 -6.38 -3.35 -18.81
CA ARG A 122 -5.19 -3.69 -19.60
C ARG A 122 -4.70 -5.06 -19.16
N GLY A 123 -4.35 -5.91 -20.14
CA GLY A 123 -3.67 -7.17 -19.88
C GLY A 123 -4.43 -8.09 -18.94
N TRP A 124 -5.50 -8.74 -19.42
CA TRP A 124 -6.15 -9.83 -18.72
C TRP A 124 -6.13 -11.08 -19.58
N ASP A 125 -5.11 -11.89 -19.36
CA ASP A 125 -4.92 -13.16 -20.04
C ASP A 125 -5.04 -14.28 -19.02
N LEU A 126 -5.91 -15.27 -19.30
CA LEU A 126 -6.11 -16.40 -18.39
C LEU A 126 -4.96 -17.42 -18.44
N GLY A 127 -4.06 -17.31 -19.42
CA GLY A 127 -2.96 -18.22 -19.61
C GLY A 127 -3.38 -19.62 -20.04
N ARG A 128 -2.43 -20.36 -20.58
CA ARG A 128 -2.58 -21.77 -20.94
C ARG A 128 -1.70 -22.64 -20.05
N GLU A 129 -1.91 -23.93 -20.11
CA GLU A 129 -1.06 -24.89 -19.42
C GLU A 129 0.41 -24.67 -19.80
N HIS A 130 1.30 -24.69 -18.80
CA HIS A 130 2.74 -24.50 -18.93
C HIS A 130 3.20 -23.08 -19.33
N GLU A 131 2.30 -22.10 -19.38
CA GLU A 131 2.68 -20.70 -19.59
C GLU A 131 3.12 -20.05 -18.29
N LEU A 132 4.13 -19.18 -18.39
CA LEU A 132 4.57 -18.34 -17.28
C LEU A 132 3.65 -17.13 -17.21
N MET A 133 2.96 -17.01 -16.08
CA MET A 133 2.01 -15.94 -15.82
C MET A 133 2.55 -15.00 -14.76
N MET A 134 2.23 -13.74 -14.92
CA MET A 134 2.47 -12.71 -13.91
C MET A 134 1.14 -12.10 -13.49
N LEU A 135 0.83 -12.18 -12.20
CA LEU A 135 -0.29 -11.50 -11.58
C LEU A 135 0.23 -10.31 -10.78
N ARG A 136 -0.20 -9.13 -11.15
CA ARG A 136 0.17 -7.87 -10.50
C ARG A 136 -1.07 -7.21 -9.90
N ALA A 137 -0.97 -6.84 -8.64
CA ALA A 137 -2.00 -6.12 -7.91
C ALA A 137 -1.55 -4.70 -7.62
N CYS A 138 -2.36 -3.72 -7.97
CA CYS A 138 -2.18 -2.34 -7.55
C CYS A 138 -3.34 -1.95 -6.63
N TYR A 139 -3.01 -1.60 -5.39
CA TYR A 139 -3.95 -1.11 -4.41
C TYR A 139 -3.64 0.34 -4.06
N LYS A 140 -4.62 1.22 -4.16
CA LYS A 140 -4.47 2.62 -3.79
C LYS A 140 -4.99 2.89 -2.38
N PHE A 141 -4.28 3.74 -1.66
CA PHE A 141 -4.66 4.13 -0.31
C PHE A 141 -4.29 5.57 0.01
N ASP A 142 -5.01 6.14 0.96
CA ASP A 142 -4.68 7.44 1.54
C ASP A 142 -3.70 7.26 2.70
N PRO A 143 -2.59 8.02 2.72
CA PRO A 143 -1.73 8.08 3.90
C PRO A 143 -2.48 8.59 5.12
N LEU A 144 -2.15 8.08 6.29
CA LEU A 144 -2.79 8.51 7.54
C LEU A 144 -2.48 9.99 7.85
N PHE A 145 -1.25 10.40 7.55
CA PHE A 145 -0.77 11.78 7.73
C PHE A 145 -0.25 12.37 6.41
N PRO A 146 -1.14 12.78 5.50
CA PRO A 146 -0.77 13.11 4.12
C PRO A 146 0.14 14.32 3.98
N THR A 147 0.21 15.18 5.00
CA THR A 147 0.97 16.46 4.98
C THR A 147 2.21 16.44 5.84
N THR A 148 2.47 15.36 6.58
CA THR A 148 3.58 15.28 7.53
C THR A 148 4.36 13.98 7.39
N GLY A 149 5.60 14.02 7.80
CA GLY A 149 6.42 12.81 7.95
C GLY A 149 6.54 11.98 6.69
N LEU A 150 6.30 10.69 6.83
CA LEU A 150 6.41 9.70 5.76
C LEU A 150 5.34 9.89 4.69
N GLY A 151 4.12 10.26 5.08
CA GLY A 151 3.03 10.49 4.15
C GLY A 151 3.26 11.66 3.18
N LEU A 152 4.10 12.64 3.58
CA LEU A 152 4.54 13.68 2.66
C LEU A 152 5.56 13.16 1.63
N ALA A 153 6.40 12.20 2.02
CA ALA A 153 7.46 11.64 1.19
C ALA A 153 6.96 10.61 0.17
N PHE A 154 5.78 10.03 0.36
CA PHE A 154 5.21 9.11 -0.60
C PHE A 154 4.91 9.78 -1.94
N ALA A 155 5.22 9.08 -3.03
CA ALA A 155 4.81 9.48 -4.37
C ALA A 155 3.28 9.35 -4.49
N LYS A 156 2.60 10.48 -4.55
CA LYS A 156 1.15 10.56 -4.70
C LYS A 156 0.78 10.81 -6.15
N ASP A 157 -0.31 10.22 -6.58
CA ASP A 157 -0.88 10.51 -7.89
C ASP A 157 -1.70 11.82 -7.90
N GLY A 158 -2.35 12.11 -9.04
CA GLY A 158 -3.22 13.29 -9.17
C GLY A 158 -4.43 13.31 -8.23
N SER A 159 -4.80 12.16 -7.61
CA SER A 159 -5.86 12.07 -6.61
C SER A 159 -5.36 12.33 -5.18
N GLY A 160 -4.06 12.28 -4.96
CA GLY A 160 -3.42 12.37 -3.65
C GLY A 160 -3.22 11.00 -3.00
N GLU A 161 -3.60 9.92 -3.67
CA GLU A 161 -3.46 8.55 -3.21
C GLU A 161 -2.08 7.99 -3.53
N VAL A 162 -1.65 7.03 -2.74
CA VAL A 162 -0.39 6.29 -2.90
C VAL A 162 -0.69 4.91 -3.46
N ALA A 163 0.05 4.49 -4.47
CA ALA A 163 -0.05 3.15 -5.03
C ALA A 163 0.84 2.17 -4.25
N MET A 164 0.25 1.04 -3.89
CA MET A 164 0.90 -0.12 -3.29
C MET A 164 0.83 -1.27 -4.29
N ILE A 165 1.96 -1.89 -4.58
CA ILE A 165 2.06 -2.90 -5.64
C ILE A 165 2.50 -4.21 -5.02
N SER A 166 1.83 -5.29 -5.42
CA SER A 166 2.22 -6.66 -5.14
C SER A 166 2.32 -7.44 -6.45
N LEU A 167 3.28 -8.34 -6.53
CA LEU A 167 3.58 -9.11 -7.73
C LEU A 167 3.75 -10.59 -7.38
N SER A 168 3.09 -11.45 -8.14
CA SER A 168 3.28 -12.90 -8.09
C SER A 168 3.51 -13.45 -9.47
N VAL A 169 4.49 -14.33 -9.62
CA VAL A 169 4.82 -15.00 -10.88
C VAL A 169 4.70 -16.49 -10.68
N PHE A 170 4.00 -17.16 -11.57
CA PHE A 170 3.73 -18.60 -11.47
C PHE A 170 3.64 -19.25 -12.84
N VAL A 171 3.81 -20.56 -12.88
CA VAL A 171 3.55 -21.38 -14.07
C VAL A 171 2.21 -22.05 -13.90
N GLN A 172 1.38 -21.97 -14.94
CA GLN A 172 0.06 -22.61 -14.96
C GLN A 172 0.23 -24.14 -15.00
N GLU A 173 -0.39 -24.83 -14.05
CA GLU A 173 -0.33 -26.29 -14.01
C GLU A 173 -1.35 -26.90 -14.99
N PRO A 174 -1.08 -28.12 -15.54
CA PRO A 174 -2.08 -28.83 -16.33
C PRO A 174 -3.27 -29.23 -15.43
N GLY A 175 -4.49 -28.99 -15.92
CA GLY A 175 -5.74 -29.35 -15.23
C GLY A 175 -6.11 -30.81 -15.40
#